data_c0e0494fda6b78220dca401b9b51de92
#
_entry.id   c0e0494fda6b78220dca401b9b51de92
#
_cell.length_a   1.000
_cell.length_b   1.000
_cell.length_c   1.000
_cell.angle_alpha   90.00
_cell.angle_beta   90.00
_cell.angle_gamma   90.00
#
_symmetry.space_group_name_H-M   'P 1'
#
loop_
_entity.id
_entity.type
_entity.pdbx_description
1 polymer ?
#
loop_
_entity_poly.entity_id
_entity_poly.type
_entity_poly.pdbx_seq_one_letter_code
_entity_poly.pdbx_strand_id
1 'polypeptide(L)'
;LAIDIGGSNVKASVLDENGALVAAKVRMPTPQPATPDAVLESVAALAAQLPRFDRISVGFPGVVRAGTVRTATNLGTPLWRGFDLIKALAGRFGVPVRVLNDAAVQGLGVVEGPGLECVVTLGTGVGCALFRNGRLLLHLELGYDAHLGQAALAAIGPEAWNERVLRSLQDIMKLTACDTLYVGGGNARMIAGKVPPQARIVNNVAGVTGGVRLWEPVLDELFAGQPDAERRADWGRGT
;
A
#
# COMPACT_ATOMS: atom_id res chain seq x y z
N LEU A 1 -5.39 5.75 -12.20
CA LEU A 1 -4.96 4.36 -12.08
C LEU A 1 -4.41 4.12 -10.68
N ALA A 2 -4.97 3.16 -9.95
CA ALA A 2 -4.44 2.71 -8.66
C ALA A 2 -3.75 1.36 -8.84
N ILE A 3 -2.51 1.27 -8.37
CA ILE A 3 -1.63 0.10 -8.49
C ILE A 3 -1.25 -0.37 -7.07
N ASP A 4 -1.39 -1.66 -6.82
CA ASP A 4 -0.91 -2.35 -5.61
C ASP A 4 0.17 -3.35 -6.03
N ILE A 5 1.43 -3.00 -5.78
CA ILE A 5 2.58 -3.87 -6.04
C ILE A 5 2.80 -4.72 -4.79
N GLY A 6 2.55 -5.99 -4.88
CA GLY A 6 2.78 -6.93 -3.79
C GLY A 6 3.88 -7.94 -4.12
N GLY A 7 4.40 -8.63 -3.10
CA GLY A 7 5.41 -9.68 -3.30
C GLY A 7 4.91 -10.89 -4.09
N SER A 8 3.60 -11.15 -4.10
CA SER A 8 3.00 -12.28 -4.82
C SER A 8 2.22 -11.88 -6.07
N ASN A 9 1.58 -10.70 -6.07
CA ASN A 9 0.79 -10.21 -7.19
C ASN A 9 0.94 -8.70 -7.35
N VAL A 10 0.92 -8.23 -8.59
CA VAL A 10 0.65 -6.84 -8.97
C VAL A 10 -0.82 -6.73 -9.34
N LYS A 11 -1.49 -5.72 -8.79
CA LYS A 11 -2.92 -5.46 -9.03
C LYS A 11 -3.11 -4.04 -9.50
N ALA A 12 -4.09 -3.82 -10.36
CA ALA A 12 -4.44 -2.48 -10.83
C ALA A 12 -5.95 -2.33 -11.02
N SER A 13 -6.42 -1.09 -10.90
CA SER A 13 -7.78 -0.68 -11.23
C SER A 13 -7.83 0.81 -11.53
N VAL A 14 -8.84 1.25 -12.26
CA VAL A 14 -9.15 2.66 -12.41
C VAL A 14 -10.29 3.01 -11.46
N LEU A 15 -10.10 4.12 -10.73
CA LEU A 15 -11.06 4.68 -9.80
C LEU A 15 -11.53 6.03 -10.34
N ASP A 16 -12.78 6.37 -10.04
CA ASP A 16 -13.27 7.73 -10.20
C ASP A 16 -12.76 8.65 -9.06
N GLU A 17 -13.15 9.90 -9.08
CA GLU A 17 -12.78 10.91 -8.08
C GLU A 17 -13.32 10.62 -6.68
N ASN A 18 -14.38 9.80 -6.57
CA ASN A 18 -14.99 9.37 -5.31
C ASN A 18 -14.40 8.05 -4.79
N GLY A 19 -13.46 7.45 -5.52
CA GLY A 19 -12.83 6.17 -5.16
C GLY A 19 -13.64 4.94 -5.56
N ALA A 20 -14.71 5.10 -6.35
CA ALA A 20 -15.44 3.97 -6.88
C ALA A 20 -14.70 3.34 -8.07
N LEU A 21 -14.83 2.01 -8.19
CA LEU A 21 -14.22 1.25 -9.28
C LEU A 21 -14.91 1.57 -10.61
N VAL A 22 -14.18 2.11 -11.57
CA VAL A 22 -14.67 2.34 -12.95
C VAL A 22 -14.64 1.05 -13.76
N ALA A 23 -13.71 0.15 -13.45
CA ALA A 23 -13.58 -1.15 -14.07
C ALA A 23 -13.21 -2.22 -13.03
N ALA A 24 -13.44 -3.49 -13.37
CA ALA A 24 -13.02 -4.60 -12.53
C ALA A 24 -11.50 -4.57 -12.29
N LYS A 25 -11.08 -4.97 -11.09
CA LYS A 25 -9.66 -5.11 -10.78
C LYS A 25 -9.02 -6.16 -11.68
N VAL A 26 -7.86 -5.82 -12.24
CA VAL A 26 -6.98 -6.75 -12.93
C VAL A 26 -5.79 -7.09 -12.06
N ARG A 27 -5.24 -8.30 -12.22
CA ARG A 27 -4.07 -8.76 -11.48
C ARG A 27 -3.25 -9.74 -12.29
N MET A 28 -1.96 -9.80 -11.97
CA MET A 28 -1.05 -10.84 -12.47
C MET A 28 -0.03 -11.20 -11.38
N PRO A 29 0.57 -12.39 -11.43
CA PRO A 29 1.66 -12.76 -10.54
C PRO A 29 2.80 -11.75 -10.61
N THR A 30 3.41 -11.43 -9.47
CA THR A 30 4.65 -10.65 -9.44
C THR A 30 5.76 -11.46 -10.13
N PRO A 31 6.48 -10.90 -11.11
CA PRO A 31 7.53 -11.61 -11.83
C PRO A 31 8.64 -12.07 -10.90
N GLN A 32 9.31 -13.17 -11.26
CA GLN A 32 10.45 -13.70 -10.53
C GLN A 32 11.63 -13.89 -11.51
N PRO A 33 12.74 -13.17 -11.29
CA PRO A 33 13.01 -12.18 -10.24
C PRO A 33 12.15 -10.91 -10.42
N ALA A 34 11.77 -10.28 -9.29
CA ALA A 34 10.96 -9.06 -9.29
C ALA A 34 11.84 -7.81 -9.54
N THR A 35 12.52 -7.76 -10.70
CA THR A 35 13.30 -6.59 -11.08
C THR A 35 12.39 -5.39 -11.38
N PRO A 36 12.87 -4.14 -11.21
CA PRO A 36 12.12 -2.95 -11.57
C PRO A 36 11.50 -3.03 -12.97
N ASP A 37 12.28 -3.37 -13.97
CA ASP A 37 11.81 -3.45 -15.37
C ASP A 37 10.70 -4.49 -15.54
N ALA A 38 10.87 -5.69 -14.98
CA ALA A 38 9.87 -6.76 -15.08
C ALA A 38 8.55 -6.37 -14.38
N VAL A 39 8.62 -5.67 -13.24
CA VAL A 39 7.43 -5.18 -12.55
C VAL A 39 6.77 -4.03 -13.32
N LEU A 40 7.56 -3.12 -13.91
CA LEU A 40 7.02 -2.05 -14.75
C LEU A 40 6.34 -2.59 -16.01
N GLU A 41 6.88 -3.65 -16.64
CA GLU A 41 6.20 -4.34 -17.74
C GLU A 41 4.86 -4.96 -17.29
N SER A 42 4.84 -5.57 -16.10
CA SER A 42 3.59 -6.09 -15.52
C SER A 42 2.57 -4.98 -15.30
N VAL A 43 2.99 -3.84 -14.77
CA VAL A 43 2.13 -2.66 -14.58
C VAL A 43 1.57 -2.18 -15.93
N ALA A 44 2.41 -2.10 -16.97
CA ALA A 44 1.97 -1.67 -18.30
C ALA A 44 0.97 -2.65 -18.93
N ALA A 45 1.21 -3.94 -18.80
CA ALA A 45 0.30 -4.98 -19.29
C ALA A 45 -1.07 -4.95 -18.58
N LEU A 46 -1.08 -4.63 -17.29
CA LEU A 46 -2.33 -4.44 -16.54
C LEU A 46 -3.03 -3.13 -16.94
N ALA A 47 -2.30 -2.03 -17.05
CA ALA A 47 -2.84 -0.74 -17.44
C ALA A 47 -3.48 -0.77 -18.84
N ALA A 48 -2.92 -1.52 -19.78
CA ALA A 48 -3.47 -1.69 -21.12
C ALA A 48 -4.84 -2.36 -21.19
N GLN A 49 -5.26 -3.06 -20.11
CA GLN A 49 -6.56 -3.71 -19.98
C GLN A 49 -7.61 -2.79 -19.34
N LEU A 50 -7.22 -1.60 -18.91
CA LEU A 50 -8.05 -0.70 -18.11
C LEU A 50 -8.43 0.57 -18.90
N PRO A 51 -9.51 1.26 -18.51
CA PRO A 51 -9.88 2.54 -19.10
C PRO A 51 -8.78 3.59 -18.97
N ARG A 52 -8.92 4.70 -19.70
CA ARG A 52 -8.02 5.86 -19.59
C ARG A 52 -8.00 6.42 -18.16
N PHE A 53 -6.85 6.94 -17.78
CA PHE A 53 -6.59 7.56 -16.48
C PHE A 53 -5.70 8.79 -16.65
N ASP A 54 -5.77 9.73 -15.74
CA ASP A 54 -5.06 11.01 -15.75
C ASP A 54 -3.94 11.11 -14.70
N ARG A 55 -3.84 10.12 -13.79
CA ARG A 55 -2.84 10.06 -12.72
C ARG A 55 -2.65 8.63 -12.21
N ILE A 56 -1.54 8.39 -11.52
CA ILE A 56 -1.21 7.06 -10.98
C ILE A 56 -0.95 7.14 -9.48
N SER A 57 -1.63 6.29 -8.72
CA SER A 57 -1.37 6.02 -7.30
C SER A 57 -0.74 4.65 -7.14
N VAL A 58 0.34 4.55 -6.39
CA VAL A 58 1.04 3.27 -6.17
C VAL A 58 1.17 2.96 -4.69
N GLY A 59 0.70 1.78 -4.29
CA GLY A 59 1.10 1.11 -3.07
C GLY A 59 2.33 0.23 -3.35
N PHE A 60 3.45 0.50 -2.66
CA PHE A 60 4.72 -0.20 -2.86
C PHE A 60 5.15 -0.94 -1.59
N PRO A 61 5.60 -2.22 -1.67
CA PRO A 61 5.94 -3.04 -0.51
C PRO A 61 7.35 -2.71 0.00
N GLY A 62 7.53 -1.53 0.58
CA GLY A 62 8.79 -1.04 1.10
C GLY A 62 8.80 0.46 1.34
N VAL A 63 10.00 0.97 1.62
CA VAL A 63 10.24 2.39 1.88
C VAL A 63 10.56 3.12 0.58
N VAL A 64 9.76 4.13 0.25
CA VAL A 64 10.02 5.07 -0.85
C VAL A 64 10.15 6.47 -0.26
N ARG A 65 11.19 7.20 -0.65
CA ARG A 65 11.41 8.60 -0.25
C ARG A 65 11.75 9.45 -1.46
N ALA A 66 11.03 10.53 -1.63
CA ALA A 66 11.16 11.43 -2.79
C ALA A 66 11.22 10.65 -4.12
N GLY A 67 10.31 9.69 -4.31
CA GLY A 67 10.23 8.86 -5.52
C GLY A 67 11.22 7.71 -5.60
N THR A 68 12.27 7.71 -4.77
CA THR A 68 13.34 6.70 -4.82
C THR A 68 13.11 5.58 -3.81
N VAL A 69 13.21 4.34 -4.26
CA VAL A 69 13.07 3.15 -3.42
C VAL A 69 14.30 3.00 -2.52
N ARG A 70 14.07 2.82 -1.22
CA ARG A 70 15.10 2.55 -0.20
C ARG A 70 15.15 1.08 0.19
N THR A 71 13.98 0.48 0.40
CA THR A 71 13.83 -0.95 0.69
C THR A 71 12.69 -1.53 -0.16
N ALA A 72 12.76 -2.83 -0.44
CA ALA A 72 11.73 -3.61 -1.13
C ALA A 72 11.83 -5.05 -0.64
N THR A 73 11.49 -5.28 0.63
CA THR A 73 11.78 -6.55 1.34
C THR A 73 11.21 -7.75 0.59
N ASN A 74 9.98 -7.64 0.11
CA ASN A 74 9.27 -8.72 -0.57
C ASN A 74 9.53 -8.81 -2.09
N LEU A 75 10.35 -7.90 -2.66
CA LEU A 75 10.74 -7.89 -4.08
C LEU A 75 12.25 -8.05 -4.28
N GLY A 76 13.03 -8.02 -3.18
CA GLY A 76 14.48 -8.04 -3.21
C GLY A 76 15.09 -6.64 -3.19
N THR A 77 15.36 -6.12 -1.99
CA THR A 77 15.92 -4.77 -1.78
C THR A 77 17.15 -4.45 -2.64
N PRO A 78 18.12 -5.37 -2.88
CA PRO A 78 19.27 -5.06 -3.74
C PRO A 78 18.89 -4.69 -5.17
N LEU A 79 17.80 -5.24 -5.70
CA LEU A 79 17.32 -4.98 -7.07
C LEU A 79 16.69 -3.57 -7.19
N TRP A 80 16.11 -3.06 -6.11
CA TRP A 80 15.28 -1.86 -6.11
C TRP A 80 15.95 -0.63 -5.50
N ARG A 81 16.95 -0.83 -4.66
CA ARG A 81 17.60 0.29 -3.93
C ARG A 81 18.14 1.34 -4.90
N GLY A 82 17.71 2.59 -4.74
CA GLY A 82 18.11 3.71 -5.57
C GLY A 82 17.28 3.86 -6.85
N PHE A 83 16.34 2.96 -7.14
CA PHE A 83 15.47 3.07 -8.31
C PHE A 83 14.44 4.20 -8.11
N ASP A 84 14.35 5.09 -9.09
CA ASP A 84 13.38 6.18 -9.11
C ASP A 84 12.07 5.70 -9.75
N LEU A 85 11.17 5.18 -8.90
CA LEU A 85 9.91 4.59 -9.33
C LEU A 85 8.94 5.63 -9.91
N ILE A 86 8.92 6.84 -9.32
CA ILE A 86 8.04 7.91 -9.81
C ILE A 86 8.46 8.33 -11.20
N LYS A 87 9.74 8.62 -11.41
CA LYS A 87 10.27 9.03 -12.71
C LYS A 87 10.04 7.97 -13.78
N ALA A 88 10.24 6.71 -13.44
CA ALA A 88 10.05 5.59 -14.36
C ALA A 88 8.58 5.47 -14.81
N LEU A 89 7.63 5.52 -13.86
CA LEU A 89 6.19 5.46 -14.18
C LEU A 89 5.71 6.72 -14.88
N ALA A 90 6.10 7.90 -14.42
CA ALA A 90 5.72 9.16 -15.06
C ALA A 90 6.24 9.24 -16.51
N GLY A 91 7.50 8.83 -16.75
CA GLY A 91 8.07 8.76 -18.08
C GLY A 91 7.37 7.77 -19.02
N ARG A 92 6.90 6.64 -18.46
CA ARG A 92 6.22 5.60 -19.26
C ARG A 92 4.79 5.98 -19.64
N PHE A 93 4.04 6.61 -18.71
CA PHE A 93 2.61 6.86 -18.86
C PHE A 93 2.27 8.32 -19.18
N GLY A 94 3.21 9.25 -19.02
CA GLY A 94 3.00 10.68 -19.31
C GLY A 94 2.03 11.39 -18.34
N VAL A 95 1.79 10.82 -17.15
CA VAL A 95 0.86 11.34 -16.16
C VAL A 95 1.53 11.47 -14.78
N PRO A 96 1.01 12.31 -13.87
CA PRO A 96 1.51 12.44 -12.51
C PRO A 96 1.43 11.12 -11.74
N VAL A 97 2.42 10.85 -10.89
CA VAL A 97 2.53 9.62 -10.08
C VAL A 97 2.75 9.97 -8.62
N ARG A 98 2.02 9.33 -7.72
CA ARG A 98 2.26 9.34 -6.27
C ARG A 98 2.47 7.93 -5.75
N VAL A 99 3.49 7.76 -4.92
CA VAL A 99 3.86 6.45 -4.35
C VAL A 99 3.91 6.56 -2.84
N LEU A 100 3.25 5.63 -2.16
CA LEU A 100 3.40 5.39 -0.73
C LEU A 100 3.67 3.90 -0.47
N ASN A 101 4.02 3.59 0.77
CA ASN A 101 4.01 2.20 1.23
C ASN A 101 2.61 1.60 1.09
N ASP A 102 2.53 0.31 0.76
CA ASP A 102 1.27 -0.42 0.51
C ASP A 102 0.31 -0.42 1.73
N ALA A 103 0.85 -0.57 2.96
CA ALA A 103 0.04 -0.48 4.18
C ALA A 103 -0.48 0.96 4.41
N ALA A 104 0.31 1.97 4.03
CA ALA A 104 -0.14 3.36 4.11
C ALA A 104 -1.27 3.65 3.12
N VAL A 105 -1.17 3.17 1.86
CA VAL A 105 -2.25 3.30 0.88
C VAL A 105 -3.50 2.55 1.34
N GLN A 106 -3.34 1.33 1.84
CA GLN A 106 -4.47 0.56 2.38
C GLN A 106 -5.11 1.26 3.58
N GLY A 107 -4.28 1.85 4.43
CA GLY A 107 -4.73 2.63 5.58
C GLY A 107 -5.60 3.82 5.18
N LEU A 108 -5.19 4.59 4.18
CA LEU A 108 -6.00 5.69 3.65
C LEU A 108 -7.40 5.25 3.21
N GLY A 109 -7.55 4.00 2.79
CA GLY A 109 -8.85 3.44 2.40
C GLY A 109 -9.75 2.99 3.55
N VAL A 110 -9.26 2.95 4.80
CA VAL A 110 -10.01 2.39 5.95
C VAL A 110 -10.08 3.30 7.17
N VAL A 111 -9.15 4.25 7.34
CA VAL A 111 -9.16 5.15 8.49
C VAL A 111 -10.38 6.06 8.47
N GLU A 112 -11.02 6.20 9.62
CA GLU A 112 -12.25 6.97 9.79
C GLU A 112 -11.98 8.42 10.23
N GLY A 113 -10.80 8.67 10.77
CA GLY A 113 -10.31 10.01 11.01
C GLY A 113 -10.07 10.41 12.44
N PRO A 114 -10.96 10.20 13.42
CA PRO A 114 -10.70 10.71 14.76
C PRO A 114 -9.66 9.87 15.51
N GLY A 115 -8.76 10.55 16.24
CA GLY A 115 -7.80 9.90 17.12
C GLY A 115 -6.54 9.36 16.44
N LEU A 116 -5.88 8.42 17.10
CA LEU A 116 -4.72 7.68 16.61
C LEU A 116 -5.16 6.31 16.11
N GLU A 117 -4.99 6.09 14.82
CA GLU A 117 -5.40 4.87 14.15
C GLU A 117 -4.16 4.13 13.63
N CYS A 118 -4.12 2.82 13.84
CA CYS A 118 -3.06 1.95 13.34
C CYS A 118 -3.64 1.00 12.29
N VAL A 119 -2.92 0.80 11.21
CA VAL A 119 -3.29 -0.18 10.17
C VAL A 119 -2.17 -1.20 10.06
N VAL A 120 -2.52 -2.48 10.18
CA VAL A 120 -1.62 -3.60 9.98
C VAL A 120 -2.09 -4.42 8.80
N THR A 121 -1.21 -4.72 7.87
CA THR A 121 -1.51 -5.57 6.71
C THR A 121 -0.78 -6.91 6.83
N LEU A 122 -1.52 -8.01 6.70
CA LEU A 122 -1.01 -9.38 6.75
C LEU A 122 -1.09 -9.99 5.34
N GLY A 123 0.06 -10.23 4.74
CA GLY A 123 0.18 -10.75 3.38
C GLY A 123 1.45 -11.57 3.20
N THR A 124 2.16 -11.39 2.08
CA THR A 124 3.52 -11.94 1.88
C THR A 124 4.43 -11.50 3.01
N GLY A 125 4.39 -10.21 3.35
CA GLY A 125 5.00 -9.62 4.53
C GLY A 125 3.96 -9.01 5.48
N VAL A 126 4.45 -8.14 6.38
CA VAL A 126 3.66 -7.41 7.37
C VAL A 126 3.92 -5.92 7.25
N GLY A 127 2.94 -5.18 6.79
CA GLY A 127 2.99 -3.72 6.75
C GLY A 127 2.32 -3.09 7.97
N CYS A 128 2.79 -1.91 8.38
CA CYS A 128 2.18 -1.14 9.45
C CYS A 128 2.22 0.36 9.13
N ALA A 129 1.11 1.06 9.35
CA ALA A 129 1.02 2.50 9.17
C ALA A 129 0.22 3.14 10.31
N LEU A 130 0.66 4.30 10.76
CA LEU A 130 0.00 5.11 11.78
C LEU A 130 -0.62 6.35 11.17
N PHE A 131 -1.83 6.66 11.61
CA PHE A 131 -2.60 7.81 11.18
C PHE A 131 -3.08 8.59 12.40
N ARG A 132 -3.14 9.90 12.29
CA ARG A 132 -3.74 10.77 13.29
C ARG A 132 -4.72 11.72 12.61
N ASN A 133 -5.95 11.68 13.07
CA ASN A 133 -7.04 12.48 12.51
C ASN A 133 -7.13 12.33 10.97
N GLY A 134 -7.07 11.09 10.48
CA GLY A 134 -7.15 10.74 9.07
C GLY A 134 -5.90 11.04 8.24
N ARG A 135 -4.83 11.60 8.85
CA ARG A 135 -3.56 11.93 8.17
C ARG A 135 -2.50 10.87 8.47
N LEU A 136 -1.79 10.45 7.46
CA LEU A 136 -0.65 9.56 7.63
C LEU A 136 0.44 10.26 8.46
N LEU A 137 0.80 9.65 9.60
CA LEU A 137 1.98 10.07 10.38
C LEU A 137 3.25 9.44 9.82
N LEU A 138 3.24 8.11 9.74
CA LEU A 138 4.36 7.33 9.22
C LEU A 138 3.92 5.89 8.94
N HIS A 139 4.67 5.20 8.09
CA HIS A 139 4.64 3.74 8.03
C HIS A 139 5.83 3.18 8.83
N LEU A 140 5.66 1.97 9.36
CA LEU A 140 6.63 1.28 10.19
C LEU A 140 7.02 -0.05 9.56
N GLU A 141 8.30 -0.31 9.46
CA GLU A 141 8.84 -1.62 9.16
C GLU A 141 9.05 -2.39 10.48
N LEU A 142 8.06 -3.16 10.89
CA LEU A 142 8.07 -3.86 12.19
C LEU A 142 9.03 -5.06 12.23
N GLY A 143 9.52 -5.51 11.07
CA GLY A 143 10.35 -6.71 10.97
C GLY A 143 9.60 -8.02 11.27
N TYR A 144 8.28 -8.02 11.18
CA TYR A 144 7.44 -9.18 11.51
C TYR A 144 7.22 -10.14 10.34
N ASP A 145 7.83 -9.90 9.18
CA ASP A 145 7.62 -10.73 7.97
C ASP A 145 7.90 -12.21 8.21
N ALA A 146 9.03 -12.54 8.85
CA ALA A 146 9.38 -13.92 9.20
C ALA A 146 8.50 -14.52 10.30
N HIS A 147 7.77 -13.66 11.05
CA HIS A 147 6.97 -14.11 12.20
C HIS A 147 5.49 -14.27 11.85
N LEU A 148 4.93 -13.37 11.02
CA LEU A 148 3.52 -13.29 10.69
C LEU A 148 3.21 -13.30 9.19
N GLY A 149 4.22 -13.21 8.33
CA GLY A 149 4.03 -13.24 6.87
C GLY A 149 3.59 -14.60 6.35
N GLN A 150 3.32 -14.68 5.04
CA GLN A 150 2.87 -15.91 4.36
C GLN A 150 3.79 -17.11 4.60
N ALA A 151 5.12 -16.89 4.65
CA ALA A 151 6.09 -17.96 4.90
C ALA A 151 5.92 -18.58 6.31
N ALA A 152 5.68 -17.74 7.32
CA ALA A 152 5.40 -18.19 8.67
C ALA A 152 4.08 -18.98 8.74
N LEU A 153 3.01 -18.48 8.12
CA LEU A 153 1.74 -19.20 8.02
C LEU A 153 1.91 -20.59 7.40
N ALA A 154 2.66 -20.69 6.31
CA ALA A 154 2.93 -21.96 5.63
C ALA A 154 3.75 -22.92 6.50
N ALA A 155 4.71 -22.41 7.28
CA ALA A 155 5.62 -23.21 8.09
C ALA A 155 4.97 -23.79 9.34
N ILE A 156 4.11 -23.02 10.03
CA ILE A 156 3.57 -23.42 11.35
C ILE A 156 2.09 -23.79 11.34
N GLY A 157 1.41 -23.58 10.21
CA GLY A 157 -0.01 -23.84 10.05
C GLY A 157 -0.90 -22.73 10.61
N PRO A 158 -2.20 -22.76 10.25
CA PRO A 158 -3.12 -21.64 10.52
C PRO A 158 -3.40 -21.44 12.02
N GLU A 159 -3.48 -22.49 12.82
CA GLU A 159 -3.80 -22.39 14.26
C GLU A 159 -2.68 -21.70 15.04
N ALA A 160 -1.44 -22.22 14.96
CA ALA A 160 -0.30 -21.62 15.63
C ALA A 160 0.04 -20.21 15.09
N TRP A 161 -0.17 -19.99 13.80
CA TRP A 161 -0.02 -18.68 13.20
C TRP A 161 -1.05 -17.68 13.75
N ASN A 162 -2.31 -18.10 13.88
CA ASN A 162 -3.38 -17.27 14.42
C ASN A 162 -3.10 -16.83 15.87
N GLU A 163 -2.60 -17.73 16.71
CA GLU A 163 -2.19 -17.37 18.07
C GLU A 163 -1.07 -16.32 18.09
N ARG A 164 -0.09 -16.44 17.18
CA ARG A 164 0.97 -15.43 17.04
C ARG A 164 0.39 -14.09 16.61
N VAL A 165 -0.51 -14.08 15.62
CA VAL A 165 -1.17 -12.86 15.15
C VAL A 165 -1.89 -12.20 16.31
N LEU A 166 -2.75 -12.90 17.03
CA LEU A 166 -3.54 -12.30 18.13
C LEU A 166 -2.64 -11.69 19.21
N ARG A 167 -1.54 -12.35 19.59
CA ARG A 167 -0.55 -11.80 20.53
C ARG A 167 0.13 -10.55 19.96
N SER A 168 0.60 -10.61 18.72
CA SER A 168 1.29 -9.49 18.07
C SER A 168 0.37 -8.27 17.90
N LEU A 169 -0.92 -8.45 17.63
CA LEU A 169 -1.88 -7.35 17.58
C LEU A 169 -2.01 -6.66 18.95
N GLN A 170 -2.02 -7.42 20.04
CA GLN A 170 -2.02 -6.85 21.39
C GLN A 170 -0.75 -6.05 21.68
N ASP A 171 0.41 -6.57 21.25
CA ASP A 171 1.69 -5.89 21.45
C ASP A 171 1.80 -4.61 20.59
N ILE A 172 1.34 -4.65 19.34
CA ILE A 172 1.27 -3.46 18.49
C ILE A 172 0.37 -2.40 19.13
N MET A 173 -0.78 -2.77 19.67
CA MET A 173 -1.68 -1.83 20.37
C MET A 173 -1.03 -1.22 21.61
N LYS A 174 -0.29 -2.01 22.40
CA LYS A 174 0.47 -1.48 23.55
C LYS A 174 1.57 -0.52 23.12
N LEU A 175 2.30 -0.86 22.04
CA LEU A 175 3.40 -0.05 21.53
C LEU A 175 2.93 1.27 20.93
N THR A 176 1.83 1.24 20.19
CA THR A 176 1.32 2.42 19.48
C THR A 176 0.37 3.26 20.31
N ALA A 177 -0.27 2.66 21.34
CA ALA A 177 -1.38 3.24 22.09
C ALA A 177 -2.50 3.78 21.17
N CYS A 178 -2.76 3.11 20.04
CA CYS A 178 -3.79 3.54 19.09
C CYS A 178 -5.20 3.34 19.64
N ASP A 179 -6.09 4.25 19.27
CA ASP A 179 -7.52 4.18 19.62
C ASP A 179 -8.23 3.08 18.81
N THR A 180 -7.80 2.88 17.56
CA THR A 180 -8.33 1.84 16.67
C THR A 180 -7.20 1.16 15.90
N LEU A 181 -7.28 -0.18 15.79
CA LEU A 181 -6.36 -1.01 15.01
C LEU A 181 -7.13 -1.68 13.87
N TYR A 182 -6.80 -1.33 12.62
CA TYR A 182 -7.33 -2.03 11.45
C TYR A 182 -6.38 -3.14 11.03
N VAL A 183 -6.93 -4.33 10.77
CA VAL A 183 -6.15 -5.49 10.31
C VAL A 183 -6.65 -5.90 8.93
N GLY A 184 -5.80 -5.69 7.94
CA GLY A 184 -6.08 -5.97 6.53
C GLY A 184 -5.06 -6.92 5.91
N GLY A 185 -5.03 -6.95 4.58
CA GLY A 185 -4.16 -7.86 3.81
C GLY A 185 -4.81 -9.21 3.51
N GLY A 186 -4.19 -9.96 2.60
CA GLY A 186 -4.75 -11.22 2.10
C GLY A 186 -4.94 -12.30 3.15
N ASN A 187 -4.08 -12.32 4.17
CA ASN A 187 -4.12 -13.31 5.25
C ASN A 187 -5.01 -12.90 6.43
N ALA A 188 -5.49 -11.64 6.49
CA ALA A 188 -6.38 -11.20 7.57
C ALA A 188 -7.66 -12.05 7.67
N ARG A 189 -8.16 -12.57 6.55
CA ARG A 189 -9.31 -13.50 6.49
C ARG A 189 -9.08 -14.84 7.20
N MET A 190 -7.82 -15.19 7.48
CA MET A 190 -7.45 -16.42 8.19
C MET A 190 -7.48 -16.26 9.70
N ILE A 191 -7.68 -15.03 10.19
CA ILE A 191 -7.77 -14.75 11.63
C ILE A 191 -9.07 -15.38 12.15
N ALA A 192 -8.92 -16.27 13.11
CA ALA A 192 -10.02 -16.91 13.81
C ALA A 192 -10.00 -16.51 15.30
N GLY A 193 -11.16 -16.50 15.91
CA GLY A 193 -11.31 -16.11 17.31
C GLY A 193 -11.52 -14.62 17.54
N LYS A 194 -11.43 -14.20 18.79
CA LYS A 194 -11.75 -12.83 19.21
C LYS A 194 -10.51 -11.95 19.12
N VAL A 195 -10.51 -11.00 18.21
CA VAL A 195 -9.50 -9.92 18.16
C VAL A 195 -9.68 -8.95 19.34
N PRO A 196 -8.67 -8.15 19.71
CA PRO A 196 -8.81 -7.10 20.71
C PRO A 196 -10.02 -6.18 20.43
N PRO A 197 -10.69 -5.64 21.45
CA PRO A 197 -11.93 -4.85 21.26
C PRO A 197 -11.79 -3.64 20.33
N GLN A 198 -10.60 -3.04 20.28
CA GLN A 198 -10.30 -1.90 19.41
C GLN A 198 -9.83 -2.34 18.01
N ALA A 199 -9.61 -3.64 17.79
CA ALA A 199 -9.17 -4.15 16.50
C ALA A 199 -10.38 -4.48 15.61
N ARG A 200 -10.26 -4.12 14.31
CA ARG A 200 -11.26 -4.36 13.28
C ARG A 200 -10.60 -5.05 12.08
N ILE A 201 -11.12 -6.20 11.67
CA ILE A 201 -10.68 -6.85 10.43
C ILE A 201 -11.34 -6.14 9.26
N VAL A 202 -10.54 -5.68 8.29
CA VAL A 202 -11.00 -4.91 7.13
C VAL A 202 -10.79 -5.67 5.83
N ASN A 203 -11.65 -5.37 4.85
CA ASN A 203 -11.61 -6.04 3.57
C ASN A 203 -10.43 -5.53 2.70
N ASN A 204 -9.89 -6.41 1.86
CA ASN A 204 -8.72 -6.15 1.00
C ASN A 204 -9.00 -5.21 -0.19
N VAL A 205 -10.21 -4.66 -0.30
CA VAL A 205 -10.57 -3.67 -1.33
C VAL A 205 -9.82 -2.35 -1.11
N ALA A 206 -9.60 -1.98 0.14
CA ALA A 206 -8.96 -0.74 0.57
C ALA A 206 -7.53 -0.52 -0.01
N GLY A 207 -6.80 -1.60 -0.33
CA GLY A 207 -5.48 -1.51 -0.94
C GLY A 207 -5.45 -0.83 -2.32
N VAL A 208 -6.61 -0.72 -2.98
CA VAL A 208 -6.74 -0.01 -4.26
C VAL A 208 -7.53 1.29 -4.06
N THR A 209 -8.65 1.24 -3.33
CA THR A 209 -9.52 2.43 -3.13
C THR A 209 -8.84 3.55 -2.36
N GLY A 210 -7.93 3.23 -1.43
CA GLY A 210 -7.09 4.22 -0.75
C GLY A 210 -6.20 5.04 -1.70
N GLY A 211 -5.96 4.54 -2.91
CA GLY A 211 -5.16 5.23 -3.92
C GLY A 211 -5.72 6.59 -4.34
N VAL A 212 -7.03 6.78 -4.32
CA VAL A 212 -7.66 8.09 -4.64
C VAL A 212 -7.27 9.15 -3.61
N ARG A 213 -7.21 8.77 -2.33
CA ARG A 213 -6.89 9.68 -1.24
C ARG A 213 -5.46 10.21 -1.27
N LEU A 214 -4.54 9.57 -2.02
CA LEU A 214 -3.19 10.10 -2.23
C LEU A 214 -3.23 11.51 -2.88
N TRP A 215 -4.32 11.87 -3.55
CA TRP A 215 -4.49 13.14 -4.27
C TRP A 215 -5.27 14.18 -3.47
N GLU A 216 -5.66 13.89 -2.24
CA GLU A 216 -6.27 14.87 -1.34
C GLU A 216 -5.25 15.97 -0.99
N PRO A 217 -5.65 17.26 -1.04
CA PRO A 217 -4.74 18.38 -0.74
C PRO A 217 -4.06 18.28 0.62
N VAL A 218 -4.72 17.67 1.59
CA VAL A 218 -4.19 17.47 2.95
C VAL A 218 -2.93 16.60 2.97
N LEU A 219 -2.68 15.82 1.92
CA LEU A 219 -1.50 14.95 1.79
C LEU A 219 -0.42 15.55 0.87
N ASP A 220 -0.64 16.74 0.29
CA ASP A 220 0.33 17.34 -0.65
C ASP A 220 1.72 17.55 -0.02
N GLU A 221 1.78 17.84 1.28
CA GLU A 221 3.06 17.98 2.01
C GLU A 221 3.91 16.70 2.00
N LEU A 222 3.29 15.51 1.98
CA LEU A 222 4.01 14.23 1.91
C LEU A 222 4.73 14.05 0.57
N PHE A 223 4.27 14.76 -0.45
CA PHE A 223 4.78 14.68 -1.82
C PHE A 223 5.56 15.92 -2.23
N ALA A 224 5.74 16.90 -1.33
CA ALA A 224 6.55 18.09 -1.57
C ALA A 224 7.99 17.69 -1.96
N GLY A 225 8.50 18.25 -3.06
CA GLY A 225 9.82 17.90 -3.63
C GLY A 225 9.85 16.63 -4.47
N GLN A 226 8.72 15.96 -4.71
CA GLN A 226 8.62 14.94 -5.76
C GLN A 226 8.48 15.62 -7.13
N PRO A 227 9.06 15.04 -8.23
CA PRO A 227 9.09 15.68 -9.56
C PRO A 227 7.74 16.11 -10.13
N ASP A 228 6.65 15.49 -9.69
CA ASP A 228 5.29 15.78 -10.17
C ASP A 228 4.54 16.85 -9.35
N ALA A 229 5.06 17.25 -8.19
CA ALA A 229 4.44 18.33 -7.39
C ALA A 229 4.52 19.69 -8.11
N GLU A 230 5.54 19.92 -8.92
CA GLU A 230 5.76 21.17 -9.65
C GLU A 230 4.82 21.32 -10.88
N ARG A 231 4.35 20.22 -11.48
CA ARG A 231 3.47 20.28 -12.66
C ARG A 231 2.03 20.66 -12.35
N ARG A 232 1.60 20.66 -11.08
CA ARG A 232 0.23 21.08 -10.70
C ARG A 232 -0.05 22.57 -10.92
N ALA A 233 0.97 23.42 -10.96
CA ALA A 233 0.78 24.87 -11.15
C ALA A 233 0.24 25.23 -12.55
N ASP A 234 0.43 24.38 -13.55
CA ASP A 234 0.07 24.67 -14.94
C ASP A 234 -1.29 24.09 -15.40
N TRP A 235 -1.86 23.13 -14.66
CA TRP A 235 -3.12 22.48 -15.07
C TRP A 235 -4.39 23.28 -14.71
N GLY A 236 -4.28 24.29 -13.86
CA GLY A 236 -5.40 25.16 -13.43
C GLY A 236 -5.61 26.43 -14.27
N ARG A 237 -4.87 26.64 -15.36
CA ARG A 237 -4.94 27.84 -16.21
C ARG A 237 -5.11 27.50 -17.68
N GLY A 238 -6.03 26.62 -18.00
CA GLY A 238 -6.42 26.33 -19.38
C GLY A 238 -7.92 26.40 -19.53
N THR A 239 -8.40 27.63 -19.79
CA THR A 239 -9.68 28.05 -20.40
C THR A 239 -10.87 27.10 -20.35
#